data_81e85dc7381488b952e735cf81d4e8aa
#
_entry.id   81e85dc7381488b952e735cf81d4e8aa
#
_cell.length_a   1.000
_cell.length_b   1.000
_cell.length_c   1.000
_cell.angle_alpha   90.00
_cell.angle_beta   90.00
_cell.angle_gamma   90.00
#
_symmetry.space_group_name_H-M   'P 1'
#
loop_
_entity.id
_entity.type
_entity.pdbx_description
1 polymer ?
#
loop_
_entity_poly.entity_id
_entity_poly.type
_entity_poly.pdbx_seq_one_letter_code
_entity_poly.pdbx_strand_id
1 'polypeptide(L)'
;MGAAVLALAVTLAPAVATAFVHPIALGLDDRSDSRRLDATAQLHCLALNVYHEARSEPDKGKFAVAQVTLNRVRSHRYPDSVCKVVWQRGQFSWTRDGRSDRPRNLRAWKEALWVATAVYGFNPLNMVGHATHYHAVYVRPFWSTAYRRVTRIGRHTFYEAPERS
;
A
#
# COMPACT_ATOMS: atom_id res chain seq x y z
N MET A 1 -4.08 -95.51 28.34
CA MET A 1 -2.94 -94.63 27.98
C MET A 1 -3.45 -93.62 26.99
N GLY A 2 -3.84 -92.40 27.40
CA GLY A 2 -4.37 -91.37 26.53
C GLY A 2 -3.50 -90.17 26.72
N ALA A 3 -2.84 -89.82 25.64
CA ALA A 3 -2.00 -88.59 25.60
C ALA A 3 -2.87 -87.38 25.23
N ALA A 4 -2.92 -86.43 26.13
CA ALA A 4 -3.59 -85.14 25.88
C ALA A 4 -2.62 -84.19 25.11
N VAL A 5 -3.04 -83.77 23.95
CA VAL A 5 -2.32 -82.76 23.16
C VAL A 5 -2.86 -81.40 23.55
N LEU A 6 -2.02 -80.62 24.20
CA LEU A 6 -2.32 -79.17 24.47
C LEU A 6 -2.05 -78.38 23.22
N ALA A 7 -3.11 -77.75 22.62
CA ALA A 7 -2.98 -76.80 21.53
C ALA A 7 -2.77 -75.41 22.11
N LEU A 8 -1.59 -74.83 21.90
CA LEU A 8 -1.29 -73.44 22.22
C LEU A 8 -1.90 -72.53 21.16
N ALA A 9 -2.93 -71.79 21.49
CA ALA A 9 -3.48 -70.75 20.61
C ALA A 9 -2.66 -69.45 20.73
N VAL A 10 -1.89 -69.13 19.69
CA VAL A 10 -1.18 -67.84 19.58
C VAL A 10 -2.16 -66.82 19.04
N THR A 11 -2.61 -65.90 19.90
CA THR A 11 -3.42 -64.77 19.46
C THR A 11 -2.50 -63.67 18.94
N LEU A 12 -2.49 -63.45 17.62
CA LEU A 12 -1.89 -62.28 16.98
C LEU A 12 -2.81 -61.07 17.22
N ALA A 13 -2.36 -60.12 18.07
CA ALA A 13 -3.00 -58.82 18.19
C ALA A 13 -2.64 -57.93 16.98
N PRO A 14 -3.60 -57.27 16.32
CA PRO A 14 -3.27 -56.33 15.24
C PRO A 14 -2.56 -55.10 15.84
N ALA A 15 -1.36 -54.81 15.35
CA ALA A 15 -0.66 -53.58 15.61
C ALA A 15 -1.41 -52.43 14.93
N VAL A 16 -2.12 -51.61 15.70
CA VAL A 16 -2.71 -50.35 15.23
C VAL A 16 -1.56 -49.38 15.02
N ALA A 17 -1.15 -49.22 13.77
CA ALA A 17 -0.21 -48.18 13.39
C ALA A 17 -0.92 -46.80 13.52
N THR A 18 -0.65 -46.13 14.64
CA THR A 18 -1.00 -44.70 14.77
C THR A 18 -0.14 -43.91 13.80
N ALA A 19 -0.72 -43.58 12.65
CA ALA A 19 -0.12 -42.59 11.74
C ALA A 19 -0.03 -41.26 12.49
N PHE A 20 1.16 -40.89 12.92
CA PHE A 20 1.45 -39.54 13.37
C PHE A 20 1.24 -38.63 12.14
N VAL A 21 0.08 -37.98 12.08
CA VAL A 21 -0.14 -36.83 11.18
C VAL A 21 0.78 -35.74 11.72
N HIS A 22 1.97 -35.63 11.12
CA HIS A 22 2.79 -34.45 11.34
C HIS A 22 1.95 -33.27 10.85
N PRO A 23 1.66 -32.25 11.70
CA PRO A 23 1.14 -31.01 11.18
C PRO A 23 2.20 -30.51 10.17
N ILE A 24 1.84 -30.44 8.91
CA ILE A 24 2.60 -29.67 7.93
C ILE A 24 2.61 -28.27 8.52
N ALA A 25 3.68 -27.92 9.21
CA ALA A 25 3.97 -26.55 9.54
C ALA A 25 4.10 -25.86 8.18
N LEU A 26 3.01 -25.25 7.70
CA LEU A 26 3.06 -24.22 6.70
C LEU A 26 3.95 -23.15 7.33
N GLY A 27 5.25 -23.26 7.07
CA GLY A 27 6.25 -22.26 7.41
C GLY A 27 5.90 -21.00 6.64
N LEU A 28 4.90 -20.28 7.13
CA LEU A 28 4.68 -18.91 6.73
C LEU A 28 5.97 -18.20 7.14
N ASP A 29 6.78 -17.84 6.12
CA ASP A 29 7.98 -17.06 6.34
C ASP A 29 7.53 -15.73 6.94
N ASP A 30 7.66 -15.57 8.24
CA ASP A 30 7.27 -14.40 9.04
C ASP A 30 7.77 -13.09 8.40
N ARG A 31 8.93 -13.14 7.75
CA ARG A 31 9.47 -11.98 7.03
C ARG A 31 8.72 -11.69 5.73
N SER A 32 8.20 -12.71 5.03
CA SER A 32 7.42 -12.52 3.81
C SER A 32 6.04 -11.96 4.14
N ASP A 33 5.44 -12.43 5.21
CA ASP A 33 4.14 -11.94 5.67
C ASP A 33 4.24 -10.53 6.24
N SER A 34 5.26 -10.22 7.02
CA SER A 34 5.52 -8.86 7.51
C SER A 34 5.72 -7.87 6.36
N ARG A 35 6.46 -8.23 5.30
CA ARG A 35 6.63 -7.38 4.11
C ARG A 35 5.33 -7.18 3.33
N ARG A 36 4.50 -8.22 3.21
CA ARG A 36 3.19 -8.13 2.56
C ARG A 36 2.24 -7.21 3.33
N LEU A 37 2.21 -7.33 4.65
CA LEU A 37 1.39 -6.46 5.50
C LEU A 37 1.84 -5.01 5.39
N ASP A 38 3.14 -4.74 5.41
CA ASP A 38 3.67 -3.39 5.20
C ASP A 38 3.30 -2.84 3.81
N ALA A 39 3.53 -3.59 2.74
CA ALA A 39 3.18 -3.17 1.39
C ALA A 39 1.67 -2.87 1.26
N THR A 40 0.81 -3.67 1.89
CA THR A 40 -0.64 -3.45 1.91
C THR A 40 -0.99 -2.15 2.65
N ALA A 41 -0.34 -1.87 3.78
CA ALA A 41 -0.52 -0.63 4.52
C ALA A 41 -0.08 0.60 3.69
N GLN A 42 1.08 0.53 3.05
CA GLN A 42 1.59 1.61 2.20
C GLN A 42 0.63 1.90 1.03
N LEU A 43 0.12 0.85 0.37
CA LEU A 43 -0.85 0.96 -0.71
C LEU A 43 -2.17 1.58 -0.23
N HIS A 44 -2.65 1.19 0.94
CA HIS A 44 -3.86 1.76 1.54
C HIS A 44 -3.69 3.26 1.83
N CYS A 45 -2.56 3.67 2.41
CA CYS A 45 -2.25 5.08 2.64
C CYS A 45 -2.22 5.88 1.32
N LEU A 46 -1.61 5.33 0.24
CA LEU A 46 -1.59 5.97 -1.07
C LEU A 46 -3.01 6.13 -1.64
N ALA A 47 -3.83 5.08 -1.53
CA ALA A 47 -5.21 5.12 -1.99
C ALA A 47 -6.07 6.14 -1.22
N LEU A 48 -5.89 6.26 0.10
CA LEU A 48 -6.54 7.30 0.90
C LEU A 48 -6.15 8.70 0.38
N ASN A 49 -4.86 8.92 0.12
CA ASN A 49 -4.42 10.21 -0.40
C ASN A 49 -5.05 10.52 -1.76
N VAL A 50 -5.04 9.59 -2.70
CA VAL A 50 -5.70 9.74 -4.01
C VAL A 50 -7.19 10.01 -3.85
N TYR A 51 -7.87 9.29 -2.96
CA TYR A 51 -9.29 9.48 -2.70
C TYR A 51 -9.61 10.88 -2.20
N HIS A 52 -8.90 11.37 -1.21
CA HIS A 52 -9.19 12.67 -0.60
C HIS A 52 -8.76 13.84 -1.48
N GLU A 53 -7.61 13.75 -2.13
CA GLU A 53 -7.03 14.84 -2.92
C GLU A 53 -7.53 14.88 -4.37
N ALA A 54 -7.85 13.72 -4.95
CA ALA A 54 -8.03 13.63 -6.41
C ALA A 54 -9.30 12.89 -6.87
N ARG A 55 -10.23 12.53 -5.99
CA ARG A 55 -11.44 11.76 -6.38
C ARG A 55 -12.29 12.41 -7.47
N SER A 56 -12.25 13.74 -7.59
CA SER A 56 -12.98 14.51 -8.60
C SER A 56 -12.14 14.86 -9.83
N GLU A 57 -10.88 14.40 -9.87
CA GLU A 57 -9.98 14.61 -10.98
C GLU A 57 -10.17 13.53 -12.06
N PRO A 58 -9.82 13.81 -13.32
CA PRO A 58 -9.67 12.77 -14.32
C PRO A 58 -8.57 11.79 -13.91
N ASP A 59 -8.55 10.59 -14.49
CA ASP A 59 -7.60 9.54 -14.09
C ASP A 59 -6.15 10.01 -14.13
N LYS A 60 -5.75 10.77 -15.17
CA LYS A 60 -4.41 11.37 -15.22
C LYS A 60 -4.09 12.23 -13.99
N GLY A 61 -5.07 12.95 -13.44
CA GLY A 61 -4.91 13.75 -12.23
C GLY A 61 -4.75 12.90 -10.97
N LYS A 62 -5.50 11.79 -10.88
CA LYS A 62 -5.36 10.81 -9.79
C LYS A 62 -3.96 10.16 -9.82
N PHE A 63 -3.50 9.73 -11.00
CA PHE A 63 -2.14 9.21 -11.19
C PHE A 63 -1.07 10.23 -10.80
N ALA A 64 -1.25 11.48 -11.22
CA ALA A 64 -0.30 12.56 -10.93
C ALA A 64 -0.16 12.81 -9.41
N VAL A 65 -1.25 12.84 -8.66
CA VAL A 65 -1.24 12.98 -7.20
C VAL A 65 -0.54 11.80 -6.53
N ALA A 66 -0.81 10.57 -6.97
CA ALA A 66 -0.13 9.38 -6.47
C ALA A 66 1.39 9.44 -6.73
N GLN A 67 1.80 9.85 -7.92
CA GLN A 67 3.22 10.00 -8.29
C GLN A 67 3.94 11.05 -7.45
N VAL A 68 3.31 12.19 -7.15
CA VAL A 68 3.89 13.18 -6.22
C VAL A 68 4.16 12.56 -4.86
N THR A 69 3.25 11.75 -4.34
CA THR A 69 3.46 11.06 -3.06
C THR A 69 4.68 10.13 -3.10
N LEU A 70 4.84 9.36 -4.18
CA LEU A 70 6.04 8.51 -4.35
C LEU A 70 7.32 9.33 -4.58
N ASN A 71 7.25 10.45 -5.29
CA ASN A 71 8.39 11.36 -5.45
C ASN A 71 8.86 11.90 -4.09
N ARG A 72 7.91 12.22 -3.19
CA ARG A 72 8.25 12.61 -1.82
C ARG A 72 8.97 11.49 -1.08
N VAL A 73 8.49 10.25 -1.13
CA VAL A 73 9.15 9.09 -0.51
C VAL A 73 10.59 8.93 -1.02
N ARG A 74 10.85 9.21 -2.30
CA ARG A 74 12.19 9.12 -2.91
C ARG A 74 13.09 10.32 -2.60
N SER A 75 12.53 11.39 -2.08
CA SER A 75 13.25 12.62 -1.78
C SER A 75 13.71 12.64 -0.32
N HIS A 76 14.99 12.92 -0.07
CA HIS A 76 15.54 13.09 1.29
C HIS A 76 14.91 14.20 2.12
N ARG A 77 14.02 14.99 1.53
CA ARG A 77 13.29 16.08 2.21
C ARG A 77 12.02 15.61 2.93
N TYR A 78 11.61 14.38 2.68
CA TYR A 78 10.36 13.80 3.17
C TYR A 78 10.62 12.48 3.87
N PRO A 79 9.63 11.99 4.64
CA PRO A 79 9.72 10.66 5.21
C PRO A 79 9.89 9.56 4.16
N ASP A 80 10.46 8.45 4.55
CA ASP A 80 10.91 7.32 3.72
C ASP A 80 9.81 6.29 3.37
N SER A 81 8.56 6.53 3.77
CA SER A 81 7.45 5.65 3.45
C SER A 81 6.17 6.41 3.10
N VAL A 82 5.29 5.77 2.31
CA VAL A 82 4.04 6.39 1.85
C VAL A 82 3.18 6.81 3.03
N CYS A 83 2.97 5.94 4.01
CA CYS A 83 2.15 6.27 5.17
C CYS A 83 2.75 7.44 5.94
N LYS A 84 4.06 7.46 6.18
CA LYS A 84 4.71 8.59 6.86
C LYS A 84 4.57 9.90 6.08
N VAL A 85 4.66 9.88 4.75
CA VAL A 85 4.44 11.06 3.90
C VAL A 85 2.98 11.52 3.98
N VAL A 86 2.02 10.60 3.87
CA VAL A 86 0.59 10.94 3.88
C VAL A 86 0.16 11.51 5.23
N TRP A 87 0.63 10.93 6.33
CA TRP A 87 0.30 11.38 7.68
C TRP A 87 1.25 12.46 8.24
N GLN A 88 2.20 12.93 7.44
CA GLN A 88 3.09 14.01 7.83
C GLN A 88 2.28 15.27 8.14
N ARG A 89 2.54 15.87 9.30
CA ARG A 89 1.83 17.05 9.76
C ARG A 89 1.90 18.19 8.73
N GLY A 90 0.71 18.68 8.32
CA GLY A 90 0.61 19.84 7.42
C GLY A 90 0.78 19.53 5.93
N GLN A 91 0.92 18.24 5.54
CA GLN A 91 1.00 17.87 4.13
C GLN A 91 -0.36 17.85 3.45
N PHE A 92 -1.36 17.26 4.11
CA PHE A 92 -2.71 17.15 3.58
C PHE A 92 -3.72 17.62 4.62
N SER A 93 -4.64 18.50 4.21
CA SER A 93 -5.61 19.13 5.12
C SER A 93 -6.59 18.13 5.71
N TRP A 94 -7.00 17.14 4.91
CA TRP A 94 -7.99 16.14 5.31
C TRP A 94 -7.52 15.25 6.48
N THR A 95 -6.21 15.06 6.67
CA THR A 95 -5.66 14.26 7.78
C THR A 95 -5.88 14.90 9.16
N ARG A 96 -6.37 16.15 9.22
CA ARG A 96 -6.49 16.94 10.45
C ARG A 96 -7.75 17.83 10.49
N ASP A 97 -8.70 17.61 9.59
CA ASP A 97 -9.93 18.41 9.52
C ASP A 97 -11.00 17.99 10.57
N GLY A 98 -10.67 17.02 11.42
CA GLY A 98 -11.56 16.48 12.45
C GLY A 98 -12.70 15.61 11.91
N ARG A 99 -12.68 15.27 10.63
CA ARG A 99 -13.65 14.39 9.99
C ARG A 99 -13.11 12.97 9.90
N SER A 100 -14.02 12.01 9.65
CA SER A 100 -13.61 10.64 9.40
C SER A 100 -12.92 10.50 8.05
N ASP A 101 -11.71 9.94 8.05
CA ASP A 101 -10.94 9.65 6.83
C ASP A 101 -11.47 8.42 6.07
N ARG A 102 -12.50 7.75 6.59
CA ARG A 102 -13.09 6.58 5.96
C ARG A 102 -13.76 6.96 4.63
N PRO A 103 -13.38 6.33 3.50
CA PRO A 103 -14.02 6.56 2.21
C PRO A 103 -15.51 6.18 2.25
N ARG A 104 -16.38 7.13 1.90
CA ARG A 104 -17.84 6.90 1.86
C ARG A 104 -18.36 6.60 0.47
N ASN A 105 -17.66 7.06 -0.58
CA ASN A 105 -18.01 6.78 -1.96
C ASN A 105 -17.21 5.55 -2.45
N LEU A 106 -17.89 4.40 -2.51
CA LEU A 106 -17.27 3.12 -2.88
C LEU A 106 -16.70 3.11 -4.30
N ARG A 107 -17.34 3.81 -5.25
CA ARG A 107 -16.83 3.91 -6.63
C ARG A 107 -15.50 4.66 -6.64
N ALA A 108 -15.48 5.87 -6.09
CA ALA A 108 -14.26 6.66 -6.03
C ALA A 108 -13.14 5.97 -5.21
N TRP A 109 -13.51 5.19 -4.19
CA TRP A 109 -12.55 4.39 -3.44
C TRP A 109 -11.93 3.27 -4.28
N LYS A 110 -12.72 2.52 -5.05
CA LYS A 110 -12.22 1.49 -5.97
C LYS A 110 -11.28 2.09 -7.02
N GLU A 111 -11.63 3.25 -7.58
CA GLU A 111 -10.78 3.99 -8.51
C GLU A 111 -9.45 4.41 -7.85
N ALA A 112 -9.49 4.92 -6.63
CA ALA A 112 -8.29 5.29 -5.88
C ALA A 112 -7.39 4.10 -5.56
N LEU A 113 -7.97 2.96 -5.18
CA LEU A 113 -7.23 1.70 -4.97
C LEU A 113 -6.57 1.22 -6.26
N TRP A 114 -7.29 1.25 -7.38
CA TRP A 114 -6.74 0.87 -8.68
C TRP A 114 -5.54 1.75 -9.06
N VAL A 115 -5.67 3.09 -8.94
CA VAL A 115 -4.58 4.03 -9.20
C VAL A 115 -3.40 3.78 -8.28
N ALA A 116 -3.64 3.62 -6.97
CA ALA A 116 -2.60 3.36 -5.98
C ALA A 116 -1.85 2.06 -6.30
N THR A 117 -2.56 0.99 -6.65
CA THR A 117 -1.96 -0.29 -7.03
C THR A 117 -1.07 -0.15 -8.26
N ALA A 118 -1.57 0.53 -9.30
CA ALA A 118 -0.83 0.73 -10.54
C ALA A 118 0.44 1.56 -10.32
N VAL A 119 0.34 2.66 -9.56
CA VAL A 119 1.49 3.57 -9.33
C VAL A 119 2.49 2.97 -8.35
N TYR A 120 2.04 2.32 -7.29
CA TYR A 120 2.92 1.70 -6.29
C TYR A 120 3.67 0.49 -6.84
N GLY A 121 2.98 -0.35 -7.63
CA GLY A 121 3.55 -1.59 -8.18
C GLY A 121 4.40 -1.38 -9.44
N PHE A 122 3.96 -0.53 -10.35
CA PHE A 122 4.55 -0.45 -11.70
C PHE A 122 5.04 0.94 -12.07
N ASN A 123 4.52 2.00 -11.45
CA ASN A 123 4.78 3.42 -11.79
C ASN A 123 4.85 3.68 -13.32
N PRO A 124 3.80 3.33 -14.09
CA PRO A 124 3.87 3.07 -15.52
C PRO A 124 4.16 4.31 -16.37
N LEU A 125 3.87 5.52 -15.86
CA LEU A 125 4.05 6.78 -16.59
C LEU A 125 4.47 7.88 -15.62
N ASN A 126 5.66 8.44 -15.83
CA ASN A 126 6.09 9.61 -15.06
C ASN A 126 5.52 10.90 -15.68
N MET A 127 4.27 11.24 -15.34
CA MET A 127 3.57 12.41 -15.87
C MET A 127 3.96 13.72 -15.20
N VAL A 128 4.60 13.66 -14.04
CA VAL A 128 4.90 14.84 -13.22
C VAL A 128 6.41 15.02 -12.94
N GLY A 129 7.27 14.25 -13.63
CA GLY A 129 8.72 14.32 -13.39
C GLY A 129 9.07 14.10 -11.93
N HIS A 130 9.90 14.97 -11.36
CA HIS A 130 10.29 14.95 -9.95
C HIS A 130 9.44 15.88 -9.07
N ALA A 131 8.26 16.28 -9.54
CA ALA A 131 7.39 17.16 -8.77
C ALA A 131 7.07 16.57 -7.38
N THR A 132 7.25 17.40 -6.37
CA THR A 132 6.93 17.09 -4.96
C THR A 132 5.84 18.02 -4.41
N HIS A 133 5.42 19.02 -5.20
CA HIS A 133 4.41 20.00 -4.83
C HIS A 133 3.34 20.13 -5.91
N TYR A 134 2.13 20.40 -5.49
CA TYR A 134 1.04 20.82 -6.36
C TYR A 134 0.06 21.71 -5.62
N HIS A 135 -0.72 22.46 -6.36
CA HIS A 135 -1.85 23.23 -5.84
C HIS A 135 -2.99 23.25 -6.85
N ALA A 136 -4.20 23.47 -6.38
CA ALA A 136 -5.35 23.66 -7.24
C ALA A 136 -5.20 24.98 -8.04
N VAL A 137 -5.64 24.99 -9.29
CA VAL A 137 -5.44 26.12 -10.22
C VAL A 137 -6.01 27.46 -9.74
N TYR A 138 -6.94 27.43 -8.81
CA TYR A 138 -7.54 28.64 -8.20
C TYR A 138 -6.82 29.11 -6.93
N VAL A 139 -5.73 28.46 -6.53
CA VAL A 139 -4.89 28.82 -5.38
C VAL A 139 -3.54 29.29 -5.89
N ARG A 140 -2.93 30.28 -5.25
CA ARG A 140 -1.56 30.75 -5.52
C ARG A 140 -0.73 30.71 -4.25
N PRO A 141 -0.09 29.59 -3.88
CA PRO A 141 0.81 29.53 -2.75
C PRO A 141 2.06 30.38 -3.03
N PHE A 142 2.63 31.01 -1.98
CA PHE A 142 3.81 31.86 -2.11
C PHE A 142 5.01 31.15 -2.76
N TRP A 143 5.18 29.86 -2.51
CA TRP A 143 6.27 29.05 -3.06
C TRP A 143 6.12 28.79 -4.57
N SER A 144 4.92 28.92 -5.14
CA SER A 144 4.68 28.57 -6.54
C SER A 144 5.39 29.47 -7.54
N THR A 145 5.84 30.67 -7.11
CA THR A 145 6.64 31.60 -7.93
C THR A 145 8.12 31.23 -7.94
N ALA A 146 8.61 30.54 -6.90
CA ALA A 146 10.00 30.15 -6.75
C ALA A 146 10.29 28.74 -7.26
N TYR A 147 9.26 27.92 -7.46
CA TYR A 147 9.42 26.52 -7.85
C TYR A 147 9.26 26.34 -9.36
N ARG A 148 9.99 25.39 -9.91
CA ARG A 148 9.90 25.05 -11.35
C ARG A 148 8.57 24.37 -11.64
N ARG A 149 7.72 25.04 -12.42
CA ARG A 149 6.49 24.43 -12.91
C ARG A 149 6.82 23.30 -13.87
N VAL A 150 6.26 22.11 -13.62
CA VAL A 150 6.44 20.91 -14.46
C VAL A 150 5.29 20.78 -15.46
N THR A 151 4.06 20.71 -14.95
CA THR A 151 2.88 20.48 -15.80
C THR A 151 1.60 20.93 -15.10
N ARG A 152 0.51 20.97 -15.86
CA ARG A 152 -0.85 21.10 -15.35
C ARG A 152 -1.67 19.91 -15.81
N ILE A 153 -2.33 19.21 -14.90
CA ILE A 153 -3.21 18.08 -15.18
C ILE A 153 -4.50 18.29 -14.39
N GLY A 154 -5.64 18.29 -15.09
CA GLY A 154 -6.91 18.60 -14.47
C GLY A 154 -6.91 19.98 -13.79
N ARG A 155 -7.32 20.01 -12.54
CA ARG A 155 -7.36 21.22 -11.71
C ARG A 155 -6.11 21.42 -10.86
N HIS A 156 -5.04 20.67 -11.09
CA HIS A 156 -3.78 20.79 -10.35
C HIS A 156 -2.63 21.24 -11.23
N THR A 157 -1.77 22.11 -10.69
CA THR A 157 -0.48 22.47 -11.28
C THR A 157 0.62 21.89 -10.41
N PHE A 158 1.57 21.20 -11.04
CA PHE A 158 2.64 20.43 -10.41
C PHE A 158 3.97 21.13 -10.51
N TYR A 159 4.76 21.05 -9.43
CA TYR A 159 6.00 21.80 -9.28
C TYR A 159 7.11 20.94 -8.66
N GLU A 160 8.30 21.21 -9.11
CA GLU A 160 9.54 20.69 -8.55
C GLU A 160 10.20 21.77 -7.70
N ALA A 161 10.49 21.43 -6.45
CA ALA A 161 11.21 22.32 -5.56
C ALA A 161 12.67 22.44 -5.99
N PRO A 162 13.31 23.62 -5.87
CA PRO A 162 14.72 23.79 -6.16
C PRO A 162 15.55 22.84 -5.29
N GLU A 163 16.66 22.35 -5.85
CA GLU A 163 17.65 21.62 -5.05
C GLU A 163 18.19 22.56 -3.96
N ARG A 164 18.33 22.04 -2.75
CA ARG A 164 19.06 22.78 -1.71
C ARG A 164 20.54 22.57 -1.96
N SER A 165 21.23 23.62 -2.34
CA SER A 165 22.70 23.70 -2.28
C SER A 165 23.20 23.54 -0.85
#